data_75844f6e08a3e6957a57d965b62b5adc
#
_entry.id   75844f6e08a3e6957a57d965b62b5adc
#
_cell.length_a   1.000
_cell.length_b   1.000
_cell.length_c   1.000
_cell.angle_alpha   90.00
_cell.angle_beta   90.00
_cell.angle_gamma   90.00
#
_symmetry.space_group_name_H-M   'P 1'
#
loop_
_entity.id
_entity.type
_entity.pdbx_description
1 polymer ?
#
loop_
_entity_poly.entity_id
_entity_poly.type
_entity_poly.pdbx_seq_one_letter_code
_entity_poly.pdbx_strand_id
1 'polypeptide(L)'
;MHIDANGNFFVNAMHPDDDNYKATIGVINGIDWNDLPSSVPELASSSSELDIWHGIRTSYGDYQVLLQSGDALSEGGVAGGIYAADDGNRMFISEKPDYNAFVPLNADGSRGYLYTAWEERPAGISQLEIEWNTVSAEWDVLGGMMLDLSSVNGGWVLCFGSMSPWGTPLLAEELYFSNTRSWNDETYNYHYDQERLEDYLGYYPNPYDYGYIMEIENSATTDPDFIKHFSMGRFSHENAQVMPDERTVYLSDDGYDTVLFKFVADTVGDLSSGTLYAARVTQDDGSDSATTGFDVEWMEMASSSNSVIQTWIDEYDGITTADFISGENSYITDEEIRDWAEGRLNDDLNGDGTIGSAADDRVAFLESRKAAAALGASDEWNKME
;
A
#
# COMPACT_ATOMS: atom_id res chain seq x y z
N MET A 1 -0.21 7.44 9.86
CA MET A 1 0.39 8.66 10.48
C MET A 1 1.43 9.27 9.55
N HIS A 2 1.58 10.61 9.55
CA HIS A 2 2.62 11.30 8.79
C HIS A 2 3.13 12.52 9.55
N ILE A 3 4.45 12.69 9.60
CA ILE A 3 5.08 13.91 10.11
C ILE A 3 5.82 14.52 8.93
N ASP A 4 5.42 15.73 8.54
CA ASP A 4 6.07 16.44 7.45
C ASP A 4 7.40 17.09 7.88
N ALA A 5 8.14 17.67 6.92
CA ALA A 5 9.42 18.33 7.18
C ALA A 5 9.31 19.55 8.13
N ASN A 6 8.11 20.09 8.34
CA ASN A 6 7.85 21.24 9.23
C ASN A 6 7.35 20.77 10.61
N GLY A 7 7.21 19.46 10.83
CA GLY A 7 6.78 18.87 12.08
C GLY A 7 5.26 18.84 12.26
N ASN A 8 4.46 19.04 11.22
CA ASN A 8 3.02 18.84 11.28
C ASN A 8 2.73 17.35 11.40
N PHE A 9 1.90 16.97 12.38
CA PHE A 9 1.62 15.57 12.68
C PHE A 9 0.20 15.20 12.28
N PHE A 10 0.04 14.65 11.08
CA PHE A 10 -1.25 14.17 10.55
C PHE A 10 -1.56 12.78 11.10
N VAL A 11 -2.74 12.62 11.69
CA VAL A 11 -3.17 11.40 12.39
C VAL A 11 -4.63 11.11 12.06
N ASN A 12 -4.91 9.90 11.62
CA ASN A 12 -6.27 9.42 11.37
C ASN A 12 -6.79 8.58 12.53
N ALA A 13 -8.10 8.51 12.65
CA ALA A 13 -8.79 7.54 13.49
C ALA A 13 -9.78 6.77 12.62
N MET A 14 -9.54 5.48 12.50
CA MET A 14 -10.46 4.54 11.87
C MET A 14 -11.68 4.31 12.76
N HIS A 15 -12.81 4.07 12.12
CA HIS A 15 -14.03 3.64 12.79
C HIS A 15 -14.59 2.39 12.10
N PRO A 16 -14.40 1.21 12.68
CA PRO A 16 -14.91 -0.04 12.08
C PRO A 16 -16.41 -0.27 12.27
N ASP A 17 -17.08 0.56 13.07
CA ASP A 17 -18.53 0.49 13.30
C ASP A 17 -19.26 1.58 12.51
N ASP A 18 -19.66 1.24 11.30
CA ASP A 18 -20.19 2.13 10.26
C ASP A 18 -21.50 2.84 10.64
N ASP A 19 -22.23 2.33 11.64
CA ASP A 19 -23.59 2.81 11.88
C ASP A 19 -23.66 4.05 12.79
N ASN A 20 -22.63 4.29 13.62
CA ASN A 20 -22.73 5.28 14.69
C ASN A 20 -21.57 6.30 14.76
N TYR A 21 -20.43 5.99 14.19
CA TYR A 21 -19.21 6.79 14.33
C TYR A 21 -18.54 6.97 12.97
N LYS A 22 -17.98 8.15 12.76
CA LYS A 22 -17.27 8.50 11.54
C LYS A 22 -15.77 8.42 11.76
N ALA A 23 -15.07 7.83 10.81
CA ALA A 23 -13.62 7.95 10.75
C ALA A 23 -13.21 9.42 10.57
N THR A 24 -12.03 9.74 11.06
CA THR A 24 -11.58 11.13 11.14
C THR A 24 -10.17 11.26 10.57
N ILE A 25 -9.97 12.23 9.70
CA ILE A 25 -8.68 12.72 9.23
C ILE A 25 -8.36 14.00 9.98
N GLY A 26 -7.18 14.11 10.57
CA GLY A 26 -6.85 15.31 11.33
C GLY A 26 -5.35 15.51 11.53
N VAL A 27 -5.05 16.54 12.30
CA VAL A 27 -3.69 16.96 12.62
C VAL A 27 -3.58 17.34 14.09
N ILE A 28 -2.46 16.99 14.72
CA ILE A 28 -2.13 17.45 16.08
C ILE A 28 -1.33 18.73 15.95
N ASN A 29 -1.92 19.83 16.34
CA ASN A 29 -1.30 21.15 16.36
C ASN A 29 -0.56 21.41 17.67
N GLY A 30 0.41 22.33 17.66
CA GLY A 30 1.11 22.82 18.87
C GLY A 30 2.17 21.89 19.45
N ILE A 31 2.65 20.90 18.70
CA ILE A 31 3.78 20.07 19.11
C ILE A 31 5.09 20.83 18.86
N ASP A 32 5.87 21.08 19.93
CA ASP A 32 7.26 21.50 19.79
C ASP A 32 8.19 20.30 19.90
N TRP A 33 8.65 19.82 18.76
CA TRP A 33 9.54 18.65 18.64
C TRP A 33 10.92 18.86 19.29
N ASN A 34 11.32 20.13 19.55
CA ASN A 34 12.58 20.45 20.21
C ASN A 34 12.46 20.52 21.74
N ASP A 35 11.24 20.60 22.24
CA ASP A 35 10.95 20.68 23.69
C ASP A 35 9.84 19.68 24.09
N LEU A 36 10.02 18.42 23.69
CA LEU A 36 9.11 17.35 24.09
C LEU A 36 9.21 17.09 25.61
N PRO A 37 8.08 16.85 26.28
CA PRO A 37 8.09 16.51 27.69
C PRO A 37 8.89 15.23 27.97
N SER A 38 9.64 15.18 29.07
CA SER A 38 10.43 14.00 29.45
C SER A 38 9.59 12.76 29.79
N SER A 39 8.30 12.93 29.97
CA SER A 39 7.29 11.87 30.13
C SER A 39 6.00 12.31 29.45
N VAL A 40 5.29 11.35 28.84
CA VAL A 40 3.95 11.62 28.26
C VAL A 40 3.01 12.02 29.39
N PRO A 41 2.39 13.23 29.34
CA PRO A 41 1.40 13.65 30.34
C PRO A 41 0.22 12.67 30.38
N GLU A 42 -0.38 12.51 31.58
CA GLU A 42 -1.59 11.71 31.68
C GLU A 42 -2.75 12.39 30.92
N LEU A 43 -3.45 11.61 30.12
CA LEU A 43 -4.65 12.06 29.46
C LEU A 43 -5.73 12.35 30.53
N ALA A 44 -6.31 13.55 30.50
CA ALA A 44 -7.39 13.89 31.41
C ALA A 44 -8.55 12.87 31.29
N SER A 45 -9.04 12.35 32.42
CA SER A 45 -10.17 11.43 32.42
C SER A 45 -11.42 12.15 31.88
N SER A 46 -12.11 11.56 30.91
CA SER A 46 -13.44 12.02 30.49
C SER A 46 -14.49 11.18 31.20
N SER A 47 -15.53 11.85 31.72
CA SER A 47 -16.71 11.21 32.31
C SER A 47 -17.81 10.97 31.29
N SER A 48 -17.64 11.46 30.08
CA SER A 48 -18.60 11.31 28.98
C SER A 48 -18.18 10.17 28.06
N GLU A 49 -19.02 9.15 27.97
CA GLU A 49 -18.85 8.07 27.01
C GLU A 49 -18.85 8.60 25.56
N LEU A 50 -19.64 9.63 25.30
CA LEU A 50 -19.72 10.32 24.02
C LEU A 50 -18.38 10.96 23.63
N ASP A 51 -17.69 11.64 24.57
CA ASP A 51 -16.38 12.26 24.31
C ASP A 51 -15.28 11.22 24.06
N ILE A 52 -15.45 10.00 24.58
CA ILE A 52 -14.50 8.91 24.38
C ILE A 52 -14.65 8.32 22.97
N TRP A 53 -15.89 8.22 22.50
CA TRP A 53 -16.21 7.56 21.22
C TRP A 53 -16.19 8.51 20.01
N HIS A 54 -16.44 9.81 20.20
CA HIS A 54 -16.57 10.77 19.10
C HIS A 54 -15.40 11.75 18.97
N GLY A 55 -14.38 11.66 19.84
CA GLY A 55 -13.29 12.60 19.83
C GLY A 55 -11.92 11.94 19.99
N ILE A 56 -10.94 12.43 19.25
CA ILE A 56 -9.55 12.12 19.50
C ILE A 56 -9.06 13.08 20.57
N ARG A 57 -8.49 12.53 21.64
CA ARG A 57 -7.92 13.29 22.75
C ARG A 57 -6.44 13.08 22.81
N THR A 58 -5.70 14.17 22.93
CA THR A 58 -4.23 14.18 23.04
C THR A 58 -3.83 14.64 24.41
N SER A 59 -2.75 14.11 24.94
CA SER A 59 -2.13 14.58 26.18
C SER A 59 -1.11 15.69 25.94
N TYR A 60 -0.75 15.93 24.68
CA TYR A 60 0.18 16.96 24.23
C TYR A 60 -0.20 17.42 22.82
N GLY A 61 -0.30 18.75 22.64
CA GLY A 61 -0.89 19.34 21.44
C GLY A 61 -2.43 19.24 21.41
N ASP A 62 -3.02 19.82 20.40
CA ASP A 62 -4.48 19.85 20.19
C ASP A 62 -4.83 19.17 18.88
N TYR A 63 -5.74 18.19 18.91
CA TYR A 63 -6.21 17.51 17.71
C TYR A 63 -7.26 18.34 16.99
N GLN A 64 -6.95 18.72 15.77
CA GLN A 64 -7.88 19.37 14.85
C GLN A 64 -8.43 18.36 13.84
N VAL A 65 -9.75 18.25 13.74
CA VAL A 65 -10.43 17.50 12.69
C VAL A 65 -10.38 18.30 11.39
N LEU A 66 -9.85 17.72 10.34
CA LEU A 66 -9.86 18.29 8.99
C LEU A 66 -11.06 17.81 8.19
N LEU A 67 -11.37 16.51 8.28
CA LEU A 67 -12.43 15.85 7.53
C LEU A 67 -12.90 14.59 8.25
N GLN A 68 -14.18 14.25 8.07
CA GLN A 68 -14.72 12.96 8.52
C GLN A 68 -15.31 12.18 7.36
N SER A 69 -15.31 10.85 7.46
CA SER A 69 -15.95 9.99 6.46
C SER A 69 -17.40 10.41 6.19
N GLY A 70 -17.80 10.42 4.93
CA GLY A 70 -19.11 10.86 4.48
C GLY A 70 -19.32 12.38 4.41
N ASP A 71 -18.36 13.21 4.83
CA ASP A 71 -18.44 14.65 4.63
C ASP A 71 -18.32 14.99 3.14
N ALA A 72 -19.11 15.99 2.71
CA ALA A 72 -19.11 16.43 1.31
C ALA A 72 -17.78 17.07 0.92
N LEU A 73 -17.25 16.69 -0.22
CA LEU A 73 -16.04 17.27 -0.81
C LEU A 73 -16.40 18.37 -1.82
N SER A 74 -15.53 19.37 -1.98
CA SER A 74 -15.82 20.56 -2.82
C SER A 74 -15.92 20.23 -4.31
N GLU A 75 -15.12 19.27 -4.79
CA GLU A 75 -15.10 18.83 -6.19
C GLU A 75 -16.13 17.71 -6.48
N GLY A 76 -17.01 17.44 -5.51
CA GLY A 76 -18.03 16.41 -5.61
C GLY A 76 -17.68 15.13 -4.87
N GLY A 77 -18.73 14.34 -4.58
CA GLY A 77 -18.59 13.14 -3.79
C GLY A 77 -18.48 13.38 -2.29
N VAL A 78 -18.02 12.37 -1.56
CA VAL A 78 -17.86 12.41 -0.11
C VAL A 78 -16.53 11.77 0.30
N ALA A 79 -15.99 12.18 1.43
CA ALA A 79 -14.79 11.61 2.02
C ALA A 79 -14.94 10.10 2.28
N GLY A 80 -13.94 9.30 1.89
CA GLY A 80 -14.01 7.85 1.95
C GLY A 80 -14.97 7.20 0.95
N GLY A 81 -15.63 7.98 0.09
CA GLY A 81 -16.52 7.46 -0.93
C GLY A 81 -15.74 6.66 -1.98
N ILE A 82 -16.07 5.39 -2.16
CA ILE A 82 -15.53 4.55 -3.23
C ILE A 82 -16.54 4.56 -4.37
N TYR A 83 -16.07 4.95 -5.56
CA TYR A 83 -16.89 5.13 -6.76
C TYR A 83 -16.45 4.17 -7.84
N ALA A 84 -17.40 3.49 -8.46
CA ALA A 84 -17.14 2.58 -9.56
C ALA A 84 -16.47 3.31 -10.74
N ALA A 85 -15.45 2.69 -11.32
CA ALA A 85 -14.66 3.27 -12.40
C ALA A 85 -15.43 3.33 -13.72
N ASP A 86 -16.40 2.42 -13.93
CA ASP A 86 -17.16 2.30 -15.17
C ASP A 86 -18.31 3.31 -15.29
N ASP A 87 -19.01 3.62 -14.19
CA ASP A 87 -20.21 4.46 -14.21
C ASP A 87 -20.20 5.63 -13.22
N GLY A 88 -19.19 5.72 -12.34
CA GLY A 88 -19.03 6.78 -11.35
C GLY A 88 -20.02 6.72 -10.19
N ASN A 89 -20.79 5.64 -10.04
CA ASN A 89 -21.71 5.47 -8.94
C ASN A 89 -20.96 5.15 -7.64
N ARG A 90 -21.41 5.73 -6.53
CA ARG A 90 -20.82 5.40 -5.24
C ARG A 90 -21.23 4.00 -4.80
N MET A 91 -20.25 3.14 -4.61
CA MET A 91 -20.44 1.79 -4.10
C MET A 91 -20.69 1.78 -2.58
N PHE A 92 -19.79 2.43 -1.83
CA PHE A 92 -19.88 2.54 -0.36
C PHE A 92 -19.06 3.74 0.15
N ILE A 93 -19.07 3.93 1.47
CA ILE A 93 -18.19 4.89 2.17
C ILE A 93 -17.27 4.07 3.09
N SER A 94 -15.96 4.26 2.97
CA SER A 94 -14.98 3.68 3.87
C SER A 94 -14.90 4.45 5.18
N GLU A 95 -14.71 3.72 6.28
CA GLU A 95 -14.42 4.24 7.63
C GLU A 95 -12.97 3.93 8.06
N LYS A 96 -12.08 3.65 7.08
CA LYS A 96 -10.71 3.22 7.34
C LYS A 96 -9.67 4.12 6.66
N PRO A 97 -9.54 5.40 7.05
CA PRO A 97 -8.44 6.24 6.61
C PRO A 97 -7.16 5.78 7.31
N ASP A 98 -6.14 5.41 6.54
CA ASP A 98 -4.87 4.94 7.08
C ASP A 98 -3.74 5.92 6.83
N TYR A 99 -2.92 5.71 5.81
CA TYR A 99 -1.76 6.53 5.55
C TYR A 99 -2.12 7.96 5.11
N ASN A 100 -1.38 8.93 5.66
CA ASN A 100 -1.40 10.31 5.20
C ASN A 100 -0.08 10.69 4.55
N ALA A 101 -0.12 11.46 3.47
CA ALA A 101 1.04 12.12 2.87
C ALA A 101 0.74 13.60 2.64
N PHE A 102 1.58 14.49 3.16
CA PHE A 102 1.48 15.91 2.89
C PHE A 102 2.50 16.34 1.83
N VAL A 103 2.00 16.91 0.73
CA VAL A 103 2.81 17.42 -0.37
C VAL A 103 2.72 18.94 -0.38
N PRO A 104 3.79 19.65 0.01
CA PRO A 104 3.75 21.10 0.11
C PRO A 104 3.68 21.77 -1.28
N LEU A 105 2.85 22.80 -1.41
CA LEU A 105 2.72 23.64 -2.61
C LEU A 105 3.57 24.92 -2.53
N ASN A 106 4.10 25.24 -1.36
CA ASN A 106 4.97 26.39 -1.13
C ASN A 106 6.19 25.98 -0.29
N ALA A 107 7.22 26.80 -0.32
CA ALA A 107 8.52 26.47 0.26
C ALA A 107 8.52 26.43 1.80
N ASP A 108 7.56 27.09 2.47
CA ASP A 108 7.42 27.09 3.93
C ASP A 108 6.45 26.01 4.43
N GLY A 109 5.85 25.23 3.51
CA GLY A 109 4.93 24.14 3.84
C GLY A 109 3.62 24.60 4.50
N SER A 110 3.28 25.89 4.43
CA SER A 110 2.03 26.41 4.99
C SER A 110 0.80 26.12 4.14
N ARG A 111 0.97 25.58 2.94
CA ARG A 111 -0.11 25.14 2.05
C ARG A 111 0.34 23.91 1.27
N GLY A 112 -0.56 22.95 1.11
CA GLY A 112 -0.26 21.72 0.39
C GLY A 112 -1.47 20.85 0.15
N TYR A 113 -1.20 19.71 -0.50
CA TYR A 113 -2.16 18.61 -0.61
C TYR A 113 -1.90 17.57 0.46
N LEU A 114 -2.94 17.21 1.20
CA LEU A 114 -2.97 16.07 2.09
C LEU A 114 -3.66 14.91 1.38
N TYR A 115 -2.89 13.89 1.05
CA TYR A 115 -3.39 12.62 0.54
C TYR A 115 -3.71 11.70 1.71
N THR A 116 -4.85 11.03 1.66
CA THR A 116 -5.20 9.99 2.64
C THR A 116 -5.61 8.73 1.90
N ALA A 117 -4.95 7.61 2.20
CA ALA A 117 -5.34 6.29 1.74
C ALA A 117 -6.54 5.78 2.54
N TRP A 118 -7.47 5.09 1.88
CA TRP A 118 -8.63 4.43 2.48
C TRP A 118 -8.48 2.92 2.28
N GLU A 119 -8.26 2.22 3.38
CA GLU A 119 -7.91 0.80 3.42
C GLU A 119 -9.12 -0.10 3.14
N GLU A 120 -9.39 -0.32 1.86
CA GLU A 120 -10.53 -1.12 1.37
C GLU A 120 -10.18 -1.98 0.14
N ARG A 121 -11.13 -2.80 -0.28
CA ARG A 121 -11.14 -3.56 -1.53
C ARG A 121 -12.42 -3.24 -2.30
N PRO A 122 -12.39 -2.43 -3.38
CA PRO A 122 -11.27 -1.60 -3.85
C PRO A 122 -10.91 -0.48 -2.87
N ALA A 123 -9.63 -0.09 -2.85
CA ALA A 123 -9.15 1.00 -2.04
C ALA A 123 -9.47 2.38 -2.66
N GLY A 124 -9.39 3.42 -1.86
CA GLY A 124 -9.55 4.79 -2.31
C GLY A 124 -8.42 5.70 -1.87
N ILE A 125 -8.30 6.85 -2.51
CA ILE A 125 -7.41 7.94 -2.08
C ILE A 125 -8.18 9.23 -2.12
N SER A 126 -8.14 10.01 -1.04
CA SER A 126 -8.63 11.40 -1.04
C SER A 126 -7.47 12.38 -1.10
N GLN A 127 -7.68 13.50 -1.80
CA GLN A 127 -6.78 14.65 -1.82
C GLN A 127 -7.51 15.84 -1.21
N LEU A 128 -6.94 16.46 -0.17
CA LEU A 128 -7.40 17.70 0.42
C LEU A 128 -6.40 18.80 0.17
N GLU A 129 -6.84 19.97 -0.28
CA GLU A 129 -6.02 21.18 -0.26
C GLU A 129 -6.20 21.87 1.08
N ILE A 130 -5.08 22.04 1.82
CA ILE A 130 -5.10 22.66 3.15
C ILE A 130 -4.09 23.82 3.23
N GLU A 131 -4.41 24.84 4.04
CA GLU A 131 -3.57 26.01 4.26
C GLU A 131 -3.54 26.38 5.75
N TRP A 132 -2.34 26.67 6.27
CA TRP A 132 -2.18 27.09 7.66
C TRP A 132 -2.65 28.53 7.86
N ASN A 133 -3.64 28.71 8.74
CA ASN A 133 -4.15 30.01 9.12
C ASN A 133 -3.43 30.53 10.37
N THR A 134 -2.58 31.52 10.18
CA THR A 134 -1.76 32.12 11.27
C THR A 134 -2.59 32.88 12.32
N VAL A 135 -3.86 33.20 12.05
CA VAL A 135 -4.74 33.94 12.97
C VAL A 135 -5.44 32.98 13.95
N SER A 136 -5.99 31.88 13.43
CA SER A 136 -6.63 30.84 14.25
C SER A 136 -5.62 29.86 14.83
N ALA A 137 -4.42 29.75 14.25
CA ALA A 137 -3.43 28.70 14.49
C ALA A 137 -3.98 27.29 14.21
N GLU A 138 -4.72 27.18 13.10
CA GLU A 138 -5.35 25.95 12.62
C GLU A 138 -5.15 25.82 11.10
N TRP A 139 -5.38 24.64 10.57
CA TRP A 139 -5.42 24.36 9.13
C TRP A 139 -6.82 24.60 8.58
N ASP A 140 -6.94 25.43 7.55
CA ASP A 140 -8.16 25.60 6.77
C ASP A 140 -8.19 24.57 5.64
N VAL A 141 -9.28 23.83 5.47
CA VAL A 141 -9.52 22.96 4.32
C VAL A 141 -10.10 23.82 3.20
N LEU A 142 -9.34 23.99 2.12
CA LEU A 142 -9.72 24.84 0.97
C LEU A 142 -10.53 24.09 -0.07
N GLY A 143 -10.31 22.78 -0.21
CA GLY A 143 -11.00 21.92 -1.15
C GLY A 143 -10.62 20.46 -0.98
N GLY A 144 -11.30 19.59 -1.73
CA GLY A 144 -10.97 18.16 -1.72
C GLY A 144 -11.79 17.35 -2.69
N MET A 145 -11.22 16.18 -3.05
CA MET A 145 -11.82 15.19 -3.93
C MET A 145 -11.44 13.78 -3.54
N MET A 146 -12.20 12.78 -4.00
CA MET A 146 -11.74 11.40 -4.14
C MET A 146 -11.09 11.26 -5.52
N LEU A 147 -9.96 10.56 -5.57
CA LEU A 147 -9.18 10.36 -6.80
C LEU A 147 -9.63 9.10 -7.53
N ASP A 148 -9.58 9.15 -8.86
CA ASP A 148 -9.89 8.00 -9.73
C ASP A 148 -8.66 7.13 -9.91
N LEU A 149 -8.73 5.86 -9.48
CA LEU A 149 -7.67 4.87 -9.59
C LEU A 149 -7.87 3.90 -10.77
N SER A 150 -8.78 4.18 -11.68
CA SER A 150 -9.09 3.31 -12.82
C SER A 150 -7.90 3.07 -13.75
N SER A 151 -6.99 4.06 -13.86
CA SER A 151 -5.78 3.96 -14.69
C SER A 151 -4.80 2.88 -14.24
N VAL A 152 -4.93 2.39 -13.00
CA VAL A 152 -4.11 1.33 -12.40
C VAL A 152 -4.95 0.14 -11.94
N ASN A 153 -6.12 -0.09 -12.54
CA ASN A 153 -7.07 -1.14 -12.18
C ASN A 153 -7.56 -1.08 -10.73
N GLY A 154 -7.65 0.14 -10.15
CA GLY A 154 -7.99 0.34 -8.75
C GLY A 154 -6.83 0.05 -7.78
N GLY A 155 -7.11 0.16 -6.50
CA GLY A 155 -6.19 -0.17 -5.41
C GLY A 155 -6.72 -1.30 -4.55
N TRP A 156 -5.83 -1.95 -3.81
CA TRP A 156 -6.15 -3.03 -2.88
C TRP A 156 -5.54 -2.73 -1.52
N VAL A 157 -6.37 -2.56 -0.47
CA VAL A 157 -5.92 -2.37 0.93
C VAL A 157 -4.70 -1.44 1.01
N LEU A 158 -4.89 -0.17 0.63
CA LEU A 158 -3.83 0.83 0.75
C LEU A 158 -3.66 1.20 2.23
N CYS A 159 -2.77 0.48 2.91
CA CYS A 159 -2.52 0.62 4.33
C CYS A 159 -1.46 1.68 4.61
N PHE A 160 -0.22 1.32 4.74
CA PHE A 160 0.85 2.24 5.07
C PHE A 160 1.48 2.89 3.83
N GLY A 161 2.46 3.76 4.05
CA GLY A 161 3.22 4.40 2.99
C GLY A 161 4.35 5.27 3.50
N SER A 162 5.12 5.80 2.56
CA SER A 162 6.25 6.69 2.84
C SER A 162 6.33 7.80 1.79
N MET A 163 7.19 8.79 2.04
CA MET A 163 7.54 9.79 1.04
C MET A 163 8.84 9.41 0.36
N SER A 164 8.86 9.47 -0.96
CA SER A 164 10.12 9.32 -1.70
C SER A 164 11.07 10.51 -1.43
N PRO A 165 12.39 10.36 -1.61
CA PRO A 165 13.33 11.48 -1.50
C PRO A 165 13.06 12.63 -2.50
N TRP A 166 12.36 12.35 -3.60
CA TRP A 166 11.95 13.36 -4.60
C TRP A 166 10.55 13.93 -4.34
N GLY A 167 9.91 13.57 -3.21
CA GLY A 167 8.71 14.23 -2.70
C GLY A 167 7.38 13.68 -3.23
N THR A 168 7.36 12.47 -3.77
CA THR A 168 6.14 11.77 -4.15
C THR A 168 5.69 10.79 -3.06
N PRO A 169 4.38 10.65 -2.78
CA PRO A 169 3.87 9.60 -1.90
C PRO A 169 4.01 8.21 -2.53
N LEU A 170 4.47 7.26 -1.73
CA LEU A 170 4.48 5.83 -2.02
C LEU A 170 3.48 5.14 -1.08
N LEU A 171 2.52 4.43 -1.62
CA LEU A 171 1.49 3.72 -0.87
C LEU A 171 1.65 2.21 -1.05
N ALA A 172 1.41 1.46 -0.01
CA ALA A 172 1.58 0.01 0.00
C ALA A 172 0.24 -0.72 -0.14
N GLU A 173 0.14 -1.65 -1.07
CA GLU A 173 -0.98 -2.59 -1.16
C GLU A 173 -0.71 -3.78 -0.24
N GLU A 174 -1.41 -3.81 0.89
CA GLU A 174 -1.32 -4.85 1.92
C GLU A 174 -2.31 -6.00 1.66
N LEU A 175 -2.17 -7.08 2.41
CA LEU A 175 -3.10 -8.23 2.43
C LEU A 175 -3.51 -8.72 1.04
N TYR A 176 -2.52 -8.78 0.13
CA TYR A 176 -2.74 -9.24 -1.24
C TYR A 176 -3.32 -10.64 -1.30
N PHE A 177 -4.00 -10.98 -2.39
CA PHE A 177 -4.56 -12.30 -2.56
C PHE A 177 -3.45 -13.31 -2.94
N SER A 178 -2.87 -13.97 -1.94
CA SER A 178 -1.73 -14.89 -2.09
C SER A 178 -2.12 -16.26 -2.66
N ASN A 179 -3.37 -16.68 -2.46
CA ASN A 179 -3.88 -17.98 -2.92
C ASN A 179 -4.56 -17.84 -4.30
N THR A 180 -3.79 -17.54 -5.35
CA THR A 180 -4.30 -17.36 -6.71
C THR A 180 -5.12 -18.55 -7.21
N ARG A 181 -4.83 -19.78 -6.73
CA ARG A 181 -5.60 -20.99 -7.03
C ARG A 181 -7.09 -20.86 -6.72
N SER A 182 -7.44 -20.09 -5.68
CA SER A 182 -8.82 -19.89 -5.25
C SER A 182 -9.43 -18.58 -5.77
N TRP A 183 -8.71 -17.82 -6.60
CA TRP A 183 -9.21 -16.53 -7.11
C TRP A 183 -10.54 -16.67 -7.85
N ASN A 184 -10.67 -17.68 -8.70
CA ASN A 184 -11.83 -17.91 -9.54
C ASN A 184 -12.87 -18.85 -8.88
N ASP A 185 -12.69 -19.30 -7.64
CA ASP A 185 -13.57 -20.21 -6.94
C ASP A 185 -14.68 -19.43 -6.21
N GLU A 186 -15.86 -19.32 -6.81
CA GLU A 186 -17.04 -18.67 -6.20
C GLU A 186 -17.44 -19.23 -4.83
N THR A 187 -16.95 -20.43 -4.47
CA THR A 187 -17.21 -21.03 -3.16
C THR A 187 -16.18 -20.68 -2.11
N TYR A 188 -15.12 -19.98 -2.48
CA TYR A 188 -14.07 -19.53 -1.56
C TYR A 188 -14.57 -18.41 -0.65
N ASN A 189 -14.25 -18.48 0.64
CA ASN A 189 -14.79 -17.56 1.66
C ASN A 189 -14.52 -16.06 1.41
N TYR A 190 -13.48 -15.74 0.63
CA TYR A 190 -13.11 -14.36 0.32
C TYR A 190 -13.41 -13.96 -1.13
N HIS A 191 -14.26 -14.71 -1.82
CA HIS A 191 -14.63 -14.41 -3.20
C HIS A 191 -15.36 -13.06 -3.36
N TYR A 192 -16.01 -12.58 -2.30
CA TYR A 192 -16.67 -11.27 -2.29
C TYR A 192 -15.70 -10.09 -2.59
N ASP A 193 -14.39 -10.25 -2.37
CA ASP A 193 -13.42 -9.22 -2.72
C ASP A 193 -13.26 -9.09 -4.24
N GLN A 194 -13.29 -10.22 -4.97
CA GLN A 194 -13.29 -10.25 -6.43
C GLN A 194 -14.58 -9.66 -6.99
N GLU A 195 -15.74 -10.03 -6.43
CA GLU A 195 -17.04 -9.48 -6.83
C GLU A 195 -17.07 -7.95 -6.68
N ARG A 196 -16.56 -7.41 -5.56
CA ARG A 196 -16.49 -5.96 -5.34
C ARG A 196 -15.54 -5.27 -6.32
N LEU A 197 -14.42 -5.90 -6.67
CA LEU A 197 -13.51 -5.37 -7.70
C LEU A 197 -14.12 -5.42 -9.10
N GLU A 198 -14.87 -6.49 -9.43
CA GLU A 198 -15.61 -6.59 -10.69
C GLU A 198 -16.67 -5.48 -10.79
N ASP A 199 -17.41 -5.23 -9.71
CA ASP A 199 -18.38 -4.13 -9.62
C ASP A 199 -17.69 -2.76 -9.76
N TYR A 200 -16.46 -2.61 -9.27
CA TYR A 200 -15.68 -1.37 -9.40
C TYR A 200 -15.19 -1.16 -10.83
N LEU A 201 -14.61 -2.19 -11.45
CA LEU A 201 -13.97 -2.11 -12.76
C LEU A 201 -14.97 -2.21 -13.93
N GLY A 202 -16.10 -2.91 -13.73
CA GLY A 202 -17.02 -3.29 -14.81
C GLY A 202 -16.56 -4.53 -15.61
N TYR A 203 -15.49 -5.20 -15.17
CA TYR A 203 -14.96 -6.46 -15.72
C TYR A 203 -14.26 -7.27 -14.63
N TYR A 204 -14.14 -8.61 -14.85
CA TYR A 204 -13.55 -9.50 -13.85
C TYR A 204 -12.06 -9.20 -13.63
N PRO A 205 -11.63 -8.98 -12.36
CA PRO A 205 -10.29 -8.51 -12.04
C PRO A 205 -9.22 -9.61 -12.16
N ASN A 206 -8.00 -9.20 -12.52
CA ASN A 206 -6.82 -10.06 -12.52
C ASN A 206 -6.13 -10.00 -11.14
N PRO A 207 -5.84 -11.12 -10.45
CA PRO A 207 -5.18 -11.09 -9.14
C PRO A 207 -3.76 -10.52 -9.20
N TYR A 208 -3.11 -10.58 -10.35
CA TYR A 208 -1.76 -10.06 -10.52
C TYR A 208 -1.69 -8.54 -10.71
N ASP A 209 -2.80 -7.84 -10.76
CA ASP A 209 -2.85 -6.37 -10.72
C ASP A 209 -2.61 -5.79 -9.32
N TYR A 210 -2.65 -6.62 -8.26
CA TYR A 210 -2.66 -6.16 -6.87
C TYR A 210 -1.53 -6.77 -6.04
N GLY A 211 -1.09 -6.03 -5.01
CA GLY A 211 -0.01 -6.41 -4.10
C GLY A 211 1.32 -5.72 -4.44
N TYR A 212 1.28 -4.44 -4.74
CA TYR A 212 2.43 -3.62 -5.16
C TYR A 212 2.53 -2.31 -4.41
N ILE A 213 3.64 -1.60 -4.60
CA ILE A 213 3.78 -0.21 -4.20
C ILE A 213 3.21 0.69 -5.30
N MET A 214 2.34 1.62 -4.90
CA MET A 214 1.76 2.64 -5.77
C MET A 214 2.41 3.99 -5.50
N GLU A 215 2.92 4.66 -6.52
CA GLU A 215 3.45 6.03 -6.44
C GLU A 215 2.42 7.03 -6.97
N ILE A 216 2.28 8.17 -6.29
CA ILE A 216 1.49 9.31 -6.77
C ILE A 216 2.44 10.31 -7.41
N GLU A 217 2.58 10.24 -8.72
CA GLU A 217 3.33 11.22 -9.50
C GLU A 217 2.54 12.51 -9.70
N ASN A 218 3.22 13.60 -10.08
CA ASN A 218 2.60 14.92 -10.23
C ASN A 218 1.76 15.34 -9.01
N SER A 219 2.12 14.84 -7.81
CA SER A 219 1.37 14.97 -6.56
C SER A 219 1.17 16.41 -6.07
N ALA A 220 1.91 17.39 -6.62
CA ALA A 220 1.69 18.81 -6.35
C ALA A 220 0.65 19.47 -7.28
N THR A 221 -0.22 18.68 -7.91
CA THR A 221 -1.29 19.16 -8.83
C THR A 221 -2.66 18.65 -8.41
N THR A 222 -3.71 19.19 -9.01
CA THR A 222 -5.09 18.70 -8.84
C THR A 222 -5.42 17.48 -9.70
N ASP A 223 -4.51 17.02 -10.53
CA ASP A 223 -4.67 15.88 -11.43
C ASP A 223 -3.38 15.03 -11.38
N PRO A 224 -3.15 14.32 -10.28
CA PRO A 224 -1.98 13.47 -10.11
C PRO A 224 -2.09 12.18 -10.92
N ASP A 225 -0.95 11.61 -11.29
CA ASP A 225 -0.86 10.32 -11.96
C ASP A 225 -0.55 9.20 -10.95
N PHE A 226 -0.99 7.97 -11.26
CA PHE A 226 -0.74 6.79 -10.43
C PHE A 226 0.09 5.76 -11.19
N ILE A 227 1.10 5.21 -10.53
CA ILE A 227 1.94 4.13 -11.08
C ILE A 227 2.09 3.03 -10.06
N LYS A 228 1.79 1.79 -10.43
CA LYS A 228 2.18 0.61 -9.65
C LYS A 228 3.58 0.15 -10.06
N HIS A 229 4.45 -0.01 -9.07
CA HIS A 229 5.83 -0.46 -9.27
C HIS A 229 5.91 -1.99 -9.21
N PHE A 230 5.53 -2.65 -10.28
CA PHE A 230 5.59 -4.12 -10.43
C PHE A 230 7.02 -4.66 -10.25
N SER A 231 8.03 -3.86 -10.62
CA SER A 231 9.45 -4.17 -10.47
C SER A 231 9.90 -4.43 -9.03
N MET A 232 9.13 -3.98 -8.04
CA MET A 232 9.40 -4.24 -6.62
C MET A 232 8.81 -5.55 -6.11
N GLY A 233 8.17 -6.35 -6.98
CA GLY A 233 7.58 -7.65 -6.66
C GLY A 233 6.22 -7.57 -6.03
N ARG A 234 5.48 -8.70 -6.05
CA ARG A 234 4.12 -8.86 -5.57
C ARG A 234 4.08 -9.61 -4.25
N PHE A 235 3.65 -8.93 -3.19
CA PHE A 235 3.43 -9.50 -1.84
C PHE A 235 2.56 -8.54 -1.01
N SER A 236 2.34 -8.83 0.27
CA SER A 236 1.60 -7.95 1.17
C SER A 236 2.51 -6.80 1.62
N HIS A 237 2.60 -5.76 0.79
CA HIS A 237 3.45 -4.62 1.11
C HIS A 237 2.89 -3.85 2.32
N GLU A 238 3.74 -3.68 3.35
CA GLU A 238 3.47 -2.76 4.44
C GLU A 238 4.11 -1.41 4.17
N ASN A 239 5.40 -1.40 3.81
CA ASN A 239 6.12 -0.16 3.55
C ASN A 239 7.20 -0.32 2.48
N ALA A 240 7.53 0.81 1.83
CA ALA A 240 8.66 0.96 0.93
C ALA A 240 9.52 2.13 1.39
N GLN A 241 10.67 1.86 2.00
CA GLN A 241 11.60 2.91 2.43
C GLN A 241 12.68 3.11 1.38
N VAL A 242 12.56 4.19 0.60
CA VAL A 242 13.62 4.62 -0.34
C VAL A 242 14.76 5.25 0.44
N MET A 243 15.97 4.78 0.17
CA MET A 243 17.17 5.25 0.82
C MET A 243 17.71 6.55 0.19
N PRO A 244 18.61 7.29 0.89
CA PRO A 244 19.17 8.56 0.38
C PRO A 244 19.99 8.46 -0.91
N ASP A 245 20.32 7.26 -1.38
CA ASP A 245 20.93 7.04 -2.70
C ASP A 245 19.91 7.10 -3.84
N GLU A 246 18.61 7.26 -3.51
CA GLU A 246 17.49 7.36 -4.44
C GLU A 246 17.35 6.14 -5.38
N ARG A 247 17.88 4.98 -4.97
CA ARG A 247 17.89 3.73 -5.74
C ARG A 247 17.55 2.51 -4.92
N THR A 248 18.07 2.45 -3.70
CA THR A 248 17.84 1.31 -2.80
C THR A 248 16.51 1.50 -2.07
N VAL A 249 15.65 0.50 -2.14
CA VAL A 249 14.39 0.47 -1.41
C VAL A 249 14.36 -0.77 -0.53
N TYR A 250 14.08 -0.60 0.75
CA TYR A 250 13.75 -1.72 1.63
C TYR A 250 12.24 -1.85 1.72
N LEU A 251 11.76 -3.09 1.65
CA LEU A 251 10.34 -3.41 1.52
C LEU A 251 9.97 -4.41 2.63
N SER A 252 9.02 -4.04 3.45
CA SER A 252 8.46 -4.94 4.47
C SER A 252 7.22 -5.65 3.92
N ASP A 253 7.04 -6.89 4.36
CA ASP A 253 5.97 -7.79 3.96
C ASP A 253 5.14 -8.14 5.21
N ASP A 254 3.86 -7.73 5.27
CA ASP A 254 2.99 -8.04 6.39
C ASP A 254 2.24 -9.37 6.21
N GLY A 255 1.95 -10.03 7.32
CA GLY A 255 1.26 -11.30 7.37
C GLY A 255 2.02 -12.37 8.14
N TYR A 256 1.80 -13.62 7.75
CA TYR A 256 2.52 -14.80 8.28
C TYR A 256 3.45 -15.35 7.20
N ASP A 257 4.57 -15.92 7.65
CA ASP A 257 5.59 -16.52 6.75
C ASP A 257 6.07 -15.50 5.70
N THR A 258 6.47 -14.32 6.17
CA THR A 258 6.82 -13.15 5.36
C THR A 258 8.31 -13.06 5.09
N VAL A 259 8.70 -12.28 4.10
CA VAL A 259 10.09 -12.11 3.63
C VAL A 259 10.47 -10.63 3.63
N LEU A 260 11.66 -10.31 4.10
CA LEU A 260 12.22 -8.97 3.93
C LEU A 260 12.81 -8.83 2.52
N PHE A 261 12.37 -7.84 1.76
CA PHE A 261 12.84 -7.59 0.41
C PHE A 261 13.70 -6.33 0.32
N LYS A 262 14.50 -6.28 -0.72
CA LYS A 262 15.24 -5.11 -1.14
C LYS A 262 15.13 -4.98 -2.67
N PHE A 263 14.85 -3.78 -3.13
CA PHE A 263 14.90 -3.43 -4.54
C PHE A 263 16.05 -2.44 -4.78
N VAL A 264 16.72 -2.55 -5.92
CA VAL A 264 17.74 -1.60 -6.36
C VAL A 264 17.41 -1.12 -7.76
N ALA A 265 16.99 0.13 -7.86
CA ALA A 265 16.62 0.75 -9.13
C ALA A 265 17.81 0.88 -10.10
N ASP A 266 17.56 0.73 -11.38
CA ASP A 266 18.57 0.93 -12.43
C ASP A 266 18.99 2.41 -12.55
N THR A 267 18.03 3.31 -12.34
CA THR A 267 18.20 4.75 -12.46
C THR A 267 17.87 5.44 -11.14
N VAL A 268 18.65 6.45 -10.78
CA VAL A 268 18.41 7.30 -9.60
C VAL A 268 17.07 8.05 -9.75
N GLY A 269 16.21 7.97 -8.74
CA GLY A 269 14.91 8.63 -8.73
C GLY A 269 13.84 8.01 -9.66
N ASP A 270 14.06 6.78 -10.14
CA ASP A 270 13.14 6.07 -11.02
C ASP A 270 13.02 4.61 -10.58
N LEU A 271 11.87 4.25 -10.04
CA LEU A 271 11.58 2.91 -9.53
C LEU A 271 10.96 1.97 -10.58
N SER A 272 10.87 2.39 -11.84
CA SER A 272 10.20 1.64 -12.91
C SER A 272 10.99 0.41 -13.40
N SER A 273 12.28 0.31 -13.08
CA SER A 273 13.13 -0.83 -13.43
C SER A 273 14.24 -1.05 -12.41
N GLY A 274 14.64 -2.30 -12.22
CA GLY A 274 15.71 -2.64 -11.29
C GLY A 274 15.75 -4.12 -10.94
N THR A 275 16.46 -4.43 -9.87
CA THR A 275 16.71 -5.79 -9.38
C THR A 275 16.07 -6.00 -8.02
N LEU A 276 15.26 -7.06 -7.91
CA LEU A 276 14.63 -7.49 -6.65
C LEU A 276 15.53 -8.52 -5.93
N TYR A 277 15.65 -8.36 -4.61
CA TYR A 277 16.40 -9.24 -3.72
C TYR A 277 15.54 -9.66 -2.55
N ALA A 278 15.74 -10.90 -2.08
CA ALA A 278 15.17 -11.42 -0.84
C ALA A 278 16.25 -11.62 0.22
N ALA A 279 15.93 -11.42 1.49
CA ALA A 279 16.87 -11.59 2.59
C ALA A 279 16.92 -13.03 3.07
N ARG A 280 18.15 -13.56 3.23
CA ARG A 280 18.43 -14.70 4.10
C ARG A 280 19.08 -14.15 5.37
N VAL A 281 18.48 -14.42 6.52
CA VAL A 281 18.89 -13.83 7.78
C VAL A 281 19.35 -14.92 8.74
N THR A 282 20.51 -14.71 9.38
CA THR A 282 21.00 -15.55 10.45
C THR A 282 21.10 -14.70 11.72
N GLN A 283 20.38 -15.09 12.75
CA GLN A 283 20.41 -14.40 14.03
C GLN A 283 21.66 -14.82 14.81
N ASP A 284 22.36 -13.84 15.42
CA ASP A 284 23.49 -14.10 16.29
C ASP A 284 23.07 -14.83 17.57
N ASP A 285 23.95 -15.67 18.09
CA ASP A 285 23.78 -16.26 19.41
C ASP A 285 23.86 -15.17 20.49
N GLY A 286 22.74 -14.73 21.01
CA GLY A 286 22.62 -13.69 22.04
C GLY A 286 21.71 -14.10 23.17
N SER A 287 22.05 -13.68 24.40
CA SER A 287 21.20 -13.88 25.57
C SER A 287 20.20 -12.74 25.81
N ASP A 288 20.34 -11.65 25.07
CA ASP A 288 19.53 -10.43 25.19
C ASP A 288 18.95 -10.08 23.81
N SER A 289 17.64 -10.25 23.66
CA SER A 289 16.92 -9.97 22.42
C SER A 289 17.01 -8.50 21.97
N ALA A 290 17.25 -7.57 22.87
CA ALA A 290 17.39 -6.15 22.55
C ALA A 290 18.73 -5.80 21.88
N THR A 291 19.73 -6.67 22.01
CA THR A 291 21.09 -6.45 21.49
C THR A 291 21.58 -7.55 20.54
N THR A 292 20.75 -8.56 20.27
CA THR A 292 21.06 -9.62 19.33
C THR A 292 21.11 -9.05 17.92
N GLY A 293 22.23 -9.27 17.22
CA GLY A 293 22.41 -8.85 15.82
C GLY A 293 21.91 -9.89 14.83
N PHE A 294 21.95 -9.50 13.56
CA PHE A 294 21.60 -10.36 12.44
C PHE A 294 22.64 -10.20 11.33
N ASP A 295 23.08 -11.34 10.75
CA ASP A 295 23.77 -11.37 9.48
C ASP A 295 22.74 -11.50 8.37
N VAL A 296 22.77 -10.58 7.40
CA VAL A 296 21.83 -10.55 6.27
C VAL A 296 22.57 -10.82 4.96
N GLU A 297 22.20 -11.89 4.28
CA GLU A 297 22.60 -12.18 2.91
C GLU A 297 21.46 -11.75 1.95
N TRP A 298 21.77 -10.91 0.98
CA TRP A 298 20.82 -10.53 -0.06
C TRP A 298 20.94 -11.45 -1.26
N MET A 299 19.90 -12.23 -1.49
CA MET A 299 19.78 -13.17 -2.60
C MET A 299 19.13 -12.44 -3.77
N GLU A 300 19.82 -12.34 -4.89
CA GLU A 300 19.24 -11.79 -6.12
C GLU A 300 18.13 -12.71 -6.62
N MET A 301 16.96 -12.14 -6.87
CA MET A 301 15.84 -12.87 -7.46
C MET A 301 15.82 -12.70 -8.97
N ALA A 302 15.53 -11.50 -9.46
CA ALA A 302 15.52 -11.18 -10.88
C ALA A 302 15.60 -9.67 -11.12
N SER A 303 15.85 -9.27 -12.36
CA SER A 303 15.86 -7.89 -12.81
C SER A 303 14.84 -7.71 -13.93
N SER A 304 13.96 -6.69 -13.82
CA SER A 304 12.97 -6.39 -14.86
C SER A 304 12.50 -4.93 -14.78
N SER A 305 11.58 -4.55 -15.65
CA SER A 305 10.92 -3.26 -15.65
C SER A 305 9.40 -3.40 -15.52
N ASN A 306 8.73 -2.35 -15.03
CA ASN A 306 7.27 -2.30 -14.93
C ASN A 306 6.60 -2.66 -16.26
N SER A 307 7.12 -2.14 -17.37
CA SER A 307 6.53 -2.40 -18.70
C SER A 307 6.64 -3.85 -19.15
N VAL A 308 7.73 -4.54 -18.81
CA VAL A 308 7.90 -5.97 -19.11
C VAL A 308 6.98 -6.80 -18.21
N ILE A 309 6.97 -6.49 -16.91
CA ILE A 309 6.14 -7.23 -15.94
C ILE A 309 4.65 -7.03 -16.26
N GLN A 310 4.23 -5.83 -16.67
CA GLN A 310 2.85 -5.58 -17.11
C GLN A 310 2.46 -6.52 -18.26
N THR A 311 3.34 -6.77 -19.23
CA THR A 311 3.03 -7.72 -20.31
C THR A 311 2.84 -9.15 -19.80
N TRP A 312 3.53 -9.54 -18.74
CA TRP A 312 3.30 -10.84 -18.09
C TRP A 312 2.00 -10.88 -17.31
N ILE A 313 1.61 -9.77 -16.65
CA ILE A 313 0.33 -9.65 -15.95
C ILE A 313 -0.82 -9.76 -16.96
N ASP A 314 -0.74 -9.04 -18.07
CA ASP A 314 -1.77 -8.98 -19.12
C ASP A 314 -2.06 -10.37 -19.74
N GLU A 315 -1.09 -11.31 -19.70
CA GLU A 315 -1.29 -12.69 -20.18
C GLU A 315 -2.31 -13.49 -19.34
N TYR A 316 -2.60 -13.03 -18.11
CA TYR A 316 -3.61 -13.63 -17.22
C TYR A 316 -4.96 -12.89 -17.24
N ASP A 317 -5.11 -11.88 -18.10
CA ASP A 317 -6.38 -11.19 -18.28
C ASP A 317 -7.43 -12.10 -18.90
N GLY A 318 -8.69 -11.86 -18.50
CA GLY A 318 -9.83 -12.59 -19.04
C GLY A 318 -10.03 -13.99 -18.46
N ILE A 319 -9.21 -14.41 -17.49
CA ILE A 319 -9.47 -15.60 -16.70
C ILE A 319 -10.57 -15.25 -15.68
N THR A 320 -11.67 -16.01 -15.66
CA THR A 320 -12.87 -15.70 -14.88
C THR A 320 -13.32 -16.92 -14.05
N THR A 321 -14.42 -16.78 -13.32
CA THR A 321 -15.05 -17.91 -12.59
C THR A 321 -15.43 -19.06 -13.53
N ALA A 322 -15.69 -18.78 -14.82
CA ALA A 322 -15.99 -19.80 -15.82
C ALA A 322 -14.80 -20.74 -16.13
N ASP A 323 -13.59 -20.29 -15.84
CA ASP A 323 -12.35 -21.03 -16.09
C ASP A 323 -11.91 -21.85 -14.86
N PHE A 324 -12.65 -21.76 -13.75
CA PHE A 324 -12.33 -22.50 -12.53
C PHE A 324 -12.48 -24.00 -12.71
N ILE A 325 -11.40 -24.74 -12.46
CA ILE A 325 -11.42 -26.21 -12.42
C ILE A 325 -10.88 -26.64 -11.04
N SER A 326 -11.72 -27.35 -10.29
CA SER A 326 -11.35 -27.82 -8.96
C SER A 326 -10.11 -28.71 -9.00
N GLY A 327 -9.08 -28.33 -8.26
CA GLY A 327 -7.80 -29.05 -8.19
C GLY A 327 -6.75 -28.57 -9.20
N GLU A 328 -7.09 -27.71 -10.13
CA GLU A 328 -6.18 -27.08 -11.06
C GLU A 328 -5.89 -25.61 -10.67
N ASN A 329 -4.82 -25.04 -11.20
CA ASN A 329 -4.50 -23.62 -11.02
C ASN A 329 -4.38 -22.95 -12.41
N SER A 330 -5.17 -21.90 -12.64
CA SER A 330 -5.12 -21.10 -13.87
C SER A 330 -3.97 -20.06 -13.86
N TYR A 331 -3.22 -19.97 -12.77
CA TYR A 331 -2.12 -19.03 -12.53
C TYR A 331 -0.82 -19.80 -12.30
N ILE A 332 0.27 -19.11 -11.95
CA ILE A 332 1.57 -19.73 -11.66
C ILE A 332 1.43 -20.76 -10.54
N THR A 333 1.91 -21.97 -10.80
CA THR A 333 1.82 -23.11 -9.87
C THR A 333 3.04 -23.20 -8.93
N ASP A 334 2.87 -23.90 -7.81
CA ASP A 334 3.98 -24.15 -6.89
C ASP A 334 5.10 -25.01 -7.53
N GLU A 335 4.80 -25.79 -8.59
CA GLU A 335 5.81 -26.55 -9.34
C GLU A 335 6.63 -25.61 -10.20
N GLU A 336 6.02 -24.70 -10.92
CA GLU A 336 6.70 -23.68 -11.73
C GLU A 336 7.58 -22.77 -10.88
N ILE A 337 7.13 -22.40 -9.67
CA ILE A 337 7.95 -21.64 -8.71
C ILE A 337 9.21 -22.41 -8.31
N ARG A 338 9.08 -23.70 -7.99
CA ARG A 338 10.24 -24.54 -7.66
C ARG A 338 11.18 -24.70 -8.84
N ASP A 339 10.65 -24.88 -10.05
CA ASP A 339 11.45 -25.04 -11.26
C ASP A 339 12.26 -23.78 -11.56
N TRP A 340 11.65 -22.60 -11.39
CA TRP A 340 12.36 -21.34 -11.48
C TRP A 340 13.47 -21.23 -10.43
N ALA A 341 13.19 -21.52 -9.15
CA ALA A 341 14.17 -21.42 -8.07
C ALA A 341 15.35 -22.39 -8.22
N GLU A 342 15.13 -23.56 -8.85
CA GLU A 342 16.18 -24.54 -9.18
C GLU A 342 16.90 -24.22 -10.51
N GLY A 343 16.54 -23.14 -11.20
CA GLY A 343 17.11 -22.76 -12.49
C GLY A 343 16.74 -23.73 -13.62
N ARG A 344 15.65 -24.49 -13.42
CA ARG A 344 15.12 -25.39 -14.45
C ARG A 344 14.31 -24.61 -15.48
N LEU A 345 14.08 -25.23 -16.63
CA LEU A 345 13.12 -24.71 -17.61
C LEU A 345 11.73 -24.70 -16.99
N ASN A 346 11.07 -23.56 -16.99
CA ASN A 346 9.68 -23.46 -16.62
C ASN A 346 8.81 -24.10 -17.71
N ASP A 347 7.72 -24.72 -17.29
CA ASP A 347 6.66 -25.13 -18.18
C ASP A 347 5.99 -23.89 -18.81
N ASP A 348 4.96 -24.13 -19.61
CA ASP A 348 4.19 -23.12 -20.28
C ASP A 348 3.38 -22.27 -19.28
N LEU A 349 4.00 -21.21 -18.73
CA LEU A 349 3.42 -20.38 -17.67
C LEU A 349 2.20 -19.56 -18.13
N ASN A 350 2.12 -19.26 -19.42
CA ASN A 350 1.04 -18.45 -19.98
C ASN A 350 0.02 -19.27 -20.82
N GLY A 351 0.21 -20.58 -20.91
CA GLY A 351 -0.69 -21.47 -21.61
C GLY A 351 -0.63 -21.36 -23.16
N ASP A 352 0.43 -20.76 -23.72
CA ASP A 352 0.59 -20.59 -25.18
C ASP A 352 1.15 -21.81 -25.91
N GLY A 353 1.53 -22.84 -25.18
CA GLY A 353 2.12 -24.06 -25.69
C GLY A 353 3.63 -23.97 -25.94
N THR A 354 4.28 -22.90 -25.48
CA THR A 354 5.72 -22.68 -25.66
C THR A 354 6.47 -22.82 -24.34
N ILE A 355 7.35 -23.81 -24.23
CA ILE A 355 8.26 -23.97 -23.09
C ILE A 355 9.46 -23.04 -23.29
N GLY A 356 9.75 -22.20 -22.28
CA GLY A 356 10.88 -21.28 -22.30
C GLY A 356 12.24 -22.00 -22.42
N SER A 357 13.25 -21.27 -22.84
CA SER A 357 14.64 -21.77 -22.94
C SER A 357 15.45 -21.57 -21.66
N ALA A 358 14.89 -20.86 -20.68
CA ALA A 358 15.44 -20.59 -19.34
C ALA A 358 14.29 -20.47 -18.35
N ALA A 359 14.61 -20.39 -17.05
CA ALA A 359 13.64 -20.05 -16.03
C ALA A 359 12.97 -18.71 -16.37
N ASP A 360 11.66 -18.64 -16.18
CA ASP A 360 10.88 -17.44 -16.50
C ASP A 360 10.82 -16.54 -15.28
N ASP A 361 11.45 -15.37 -15.36
CA ASP A 361 11.58 -14.42 -14.26
C ASP A 361 10.26 -13.75 -13.83
N ARG A 362 9.15 -13.94 -14.58
CA ARG A 362 7.83 -13.52 -14.12
C ARG A 362 7.49 -14.09 -12.73
N VAL A 363 7.95 -15.30 -12.43
CA VAL A 363 7.75 -15.95 -11.13
C VAL A 363 8.26 -15.09 -9.98
N ALA A 364 9.43 -14.46 -10.16
CA ALA A 364 10.03 -13.59 -9.14
C ALA A 364 9.19 -12.35 -8.83
N PHE A 365 8.43 -11.85 -9.79
CA PHE A 365 7.67 -10.61 -9.67
C PHE A 365 6.16 -10.84 -9.40
N LEU A 366 5.58 -11.93 -9.87
CA LEU A 366 4.15 -12.22 -9.69
C LEU A 366 3.86 -13.14 -8.48
N GLU A 367 4.82 -13.94 -8.04
CA GLU A 367 4.74 -14.83 -6.88
C GLU A 367 5.95 -14.62 -5.94
N SER A 368 6.32 -13.36 -5.70
CA SER A 368 7.60 -12.98 -5.07
C SER A 368 7.86 -13.63 -3.73
N ARG A 369 6.86 -13.68 -2.82
CA ARG A 369 6.99 -14.31 -1.50
C ARG A 369 7.32 -15.79 -1.62
N LYS A 370 6.57 -16.54 -2.43
CA LYS A 370 6.78 -17.98 -2.66
C LYS A 370 8.09 -18.23 -3.39
N ALA A 371 8.44 -17.39 -4.38
CA ALA A 371 9.69 -17.46 -5.11
C ALA A 371 10.91 -17.26 -4.19
N ALA A 372 10.84 -16.26 -3.29
CA ALA A 372 11.88 -16.00 -2.30
C ALA A 372 12.07 -17.20 -1.34
N ALA A 373 10.98 -17.74 -0.81
CA ALA A 373 11.01 -18.94 0.04
C ALA A 373 11.61 -20.15 -0.70
N ALA A 374 11.24 -20.35 -1.95
CA ALA A 374 11.80 -21.44 -2.79
C ALA A 374 13.31 -21.28 -3.06
N LEU A 375 13.82 -20.05 -3.16
CA LEU A 375 15.26 -19.76 -3.21
C LEU A 375 15.97 -19.99 -1.87
N GLY A 376 15.23 -20.13 -0.76
CA GLY A 376 15.74 -20.28 0.60
C GLY A 376 16.01 -18.96 1.30
N ALA A 377 15.25 -17.92 0.99
CA ALA A 377 15.16 -16.73 1.85
C ALA A 377 14.58 -17.11 3.22
N SER A 378 14.82 -16.27 4.22
CA SER A 378 14.18 -16.41 5.53
C SER A 378 12.74 -15.97 5.43
N ASP A 379 11.79 -16.86 5.72
CA ASP A 379 10.35 -16.68 5.61
C ASP A 379 9.60 -16.92 6.95
N GLU A 380 10.34 -16.94 8.06
CA GLU A 380 9.73 -17.17 9.38
C GLU A 380 9.28 -15.88 10.08
N TRP A 381 9.31 -14.76 9.40
CA TRP A 381 8.87 -13.48 9.94
C TRP A 381 7.36 -13.38 10.00
N ASN A 382 6.89 -12.62 10.97
CA ASN A 382 5.46 -12.35 11.09
C ASN A 382 5.28 -10.85 11.35
N LYS A 383 4.43 -10.21 10.52
CA LYS A 383 4.02 -8.80 10.67
C LYS A 383 5.22 -7.83 10.76
N MET A 384 5.95 -7.71 9.66
CA MET A 384 7.01 -6.71 9.53
C MET A 384 6.40 -5.34 9.20
N GLU A 385 6.10 -4.59 10.25
CA GLU A 385 5.62 -3.20 10.16
C GLU A 385 6.77 -2.18 10.13
#